data_b078e4344f62158c0e65a28653734213
#
_entry.id   b078e4344f62158c0e65a28653734213
#
_cell.length_a   1.000
_cell.length_b   1.000
_cell.length_c   1.000
_cell.angle_alpha   90.00
_cell.angle_beta   90.00
_cell.angle_gamma   90.00
#
_symmetry.space_group_name_H-M   'P 1'
#
loop_
_entity.id
_entity.type
_entity.pdbx_description
1 polymer ?
#
loop_
_entity_poly.entity_id
_entity_poly.type
_entity_poly.pdbx_seq_one_letter_code
_entity_poly.pdbx_strand_id
1 'polypeptide(L)'
;MRTRSFLSIHLGAWALVAGSAAPALAQLPARVEAAAIGGAITPVLTATPVADARSAPYAWRGHEAAIEEYLRTAPVTHFKKIPVGITKPRRGYFEPGGPVRSFAWKALSPGILHGKMESYRSEIAAYLLSRHLGMDMVPPVVERRIGGVRGAAVYWIDGVRPWNPEQPPTMPGAKWSRQTSRMLMFDQLIGNIDRNQGNLLYDDEGHLYLIDHSRAFVLQPNPGTIKPPQQFDRALWERMAALTREELDAVLRPWLDGSQITAVLKRRDAMQKYIERHVRERGDAVTFLPRPAADTIAP
;
A
#
# COMPACT_ATOMS: atom_id res chain seq x y z
N MET A 1 28.49 -9.08 35.70
CA MET A 1 28.37 -9.79 34.43
C MET A 1 26.93 -9.68 33.95
N ARG A 2 26.62 -8.79 32.98
CA ARG A 2 25.27 -8.64 32.39
C ARG A 2 25.37 -9.10 30.96
N THR A 3 24.80 -10.25 30.65
CA THR A 3 24.67 -10.82 29.31
C THR A 3 23.67 -9.97 28.49
N ARG A 4 24.17 -9.34 27.46
CA ARG A 4 23.33 -8.66 26.45
C ARG A 4 22.82 -9.71 25.45
N SER A 5 21.53 -9.98 25.48
CA SER A 5 20.87 -10.75 24.41
C SER A 5 20.79 -9.91 23.15
N PHE A 6 21.51 -10.32 22.12
CA PHE A 6 21.38 -9.77 20.76
C PHE A 6 20.10 -10.31 20.13
N LEU A 7 19.16 -9.43 19.83
CA LEU A 7 17.97 -9.73 19.04
C LEU A 7 18.40 -9.87 17.58
N SER A 8 18.48 -11.10 17.09
CA SER A 8 18.73 -11.38 15.67
C SER A 8 17.56 -10.90 14.82
N ILE A 9 17.73 -9.77 14.13
CA ILE A 9 16.79 -9.27 13.12
C ILE A 9 17.05 -10.06 11.85
N HIS A 10 16.16 -11.00 11.52
CA HIS A 10 16.21 -11.67 10.22
C HIS A 10 15.75 -10.72 9.13
N LEU A 11 16.73 -10.21 8.38
CA LEU A 11 16.51 -9.45 7.15
C LEU A 11 15.93 -10.36 6.06
N GLY A 12 14.66 -10.21 5.77
CA GLY A 12 14.05 -10.73 4.55
C GLY A 12 14.29 -9.73 3.41
N ALA A 13 15.39 -9.89 2.67
CA ALA A 13 15.69 -9.01 1.54
C ALA A 13 14.92 -9.43 0.29
N TRP A 14 14.25 -8.49 -0.37
CA TRP A 14 13.70 -8.65 -1.71
C TRP A 14 14.79 -8.40 -2.74
N ALA A 15 15.30 -9.45 -3.37
CA ALA A 15 16.26 -9.30 -4.46
C ALA A 15 15.51 -9.04 -5.77
N LEU A 16 15.73 -7.88 -6.38
CA LEU A 16 15.35 -7.56 -7.75
C LEU A 16 16.39 -8.16 -8.71
N VAL A 17 15.93 -8.99 -9.64
CA VAL A 17 16.71 -9.35 -10.82
C VAL A 17 16.37 -8.29 -11.88
N ALA A 18 17.31 -7.39 -12.15
CA ALA A 18 17.26 -6.47 -13.28
C ALA A 18 17.58 -7.25 -14.56
N GLY A 19 16.57 -7.43 -15.41
CA GLY A 19 16.76 -7.91 -16.78
C GLY A 19 16.93 -6.71 -17.71
N SER A 20 18.13 -6.52 -18.25
CA SER A 20 18.41 -5.58 -19.33
C SER A 20 17.83 -6.11 -20.65
N ALA A 21 17.04 -5.31 -21.36
CA ALA A 21 16.67 -5.54 -22.75
C ALA A 21 16.82 -4.25 -23.55
N ALA A 22 17.64 -4.31 -24.58
CA ALA A 22 17.89 -3.25 -25.56
C ALA A 22 16.68 -2.97 -26.46
N PRO A 23 16.60 -1.80 -27.12
CA PRO A 23 15.43 -1.39 -27.88
C PRO A 23 15.43 -1.99 -29.30
N ALA A 24 14.29 -2.51 -29.73
CA ALA A 24 14.03 -2.81 -31.13
C ALA A 24 13.04 -1.77 -31.68
N LEU A 25 13.50 -1.02 -32.69
CA LEU A 25 12.69 -0.21 -33.59
C LEU A 25 11.80 -1.11 -34.44
N ALA A 26 10.50 -0.86 -34.49
CA ALA A 26 9.65 -1.43 -35.51
C ALA A 26 8.63 -0.41 -36.00
N GLN A 27 8.54 -0.33 -37.33
CA GLN A 27 7.84 0.55 -38.21
C GLN A 27 6.30 0.38 -38.16
N LEU A 28 5.61 1.49 -38.46
CA LEU A 28 4.16 1.56 -38.70
C LEU A 28 3.77 0.89 -40.02
N PRO A 29 2.56 0.34 -40.17
CA PRO A 29 1.84 0.39 -41.42
C PRO A 29 0.46 1.06 -41.33
N ALA A 30 0.25 1.85 -42.34
CA ALA A 30 -0.87 2.25 -43.18
C ALA A 30 -2.33 2.06 -42.73
N ARG A 31 -3.05 3.16 -42.98
CA ARG A 31 -4.49 3.38 -43.11
C ARG A 31 -5.27 2.25 -43.77
N VAL A 32 -6.44 1.95 -43.24
CA VAL A 32 -7.57 1.35 -43.99
C VAL A 32 -8.84 2.13 -43.68
N GLU A 33 -9.58 2.43 -44.78
CA GLU A 33 -10.80 3.22 -44.85
C GLU A 33 -12.02 2.51 -44.23
N ALA A 34 -12.98 3.34 -43.83
CA ALA A 34 -14.24 2.93 -43.23
C ALA A 34 -15.27 2.44 -44.27
N ALA A 35 -15.97 1.37 -43.91
CA ALA A 35 -17.28 1.04 -44.50
C ALA A 35 -18.31 0.98 -43.34
N ALA A 36 -19.37 1.79 -43.47
CA ALA A 36 -20.45 1.90 -42.53
C ALA A 36 -21.48 0.79 -42.75
N ILE A 37 -21.80 0.02 -41.68
CA ILE A 37 -23.08 -0.69 -41.59
C ILE A 37 -23.55 -0.60 -40.13
N GLY A 38 -24.81 -0.17 -39.92
CA GLY A 38 -25.41 0.12 -38.62
C GLY A 38 -25.56 -1.11 -37.76
N GLY A 39 -25.17 -0.97 -36.52
CA GLY A 39 -25.35 -1.91 -35.43
C GLY A 39 -25.06 -1.19 -34.10
N ALA A 40 -25.87 -1.45 -33.08
CA ALA A 40 -25.87 -0.81 -31.78
C ALA A 40 -24.47 -0.60 -31.21
N ILE A 41 -24.14 0.67 -30.90
CA ILE A 41 -22.86 1.08 -30.35
C ILE A 41 -22.89 0.76 -28.85
N THR A 42 -22.31 -0.36 -28.46
CA THR A 42 -21.82 -0.54 -27.11
C THR A 42 -20.58 0.36 -26.97
N PRO A 43 -20.48 1.27 -26.00
CA PRO A 43 -19.28 2.08 -25.84
C PRO A 43 -18.14 1.16 -25.42
N VAL A 44 -17.27 0.80 -26.35
CA VAL A 44 -15.94 0.28 -26.05
C VAL A 44 -15.20 1.44 -25.39
N LEU A 45 -15.06 1.41 -24.08
CA LEU A 45 -14.12 2.25 -23.35
C LEU A 45 -12.73 1.95 -23.93
N THR A 46 -12.30 2.77 -24.89
CA THR A 46 -10.90 2.80 -25.32
C THR A 46 -10.08 3.29 -24.15
N ALA A 47 -9.59 2.33 -23.35
CA ALA A 47 -8.60 2.63 -22.35
C ALA A 47 -7.37 3.18 -23.07
N THR A 48 -7.13 4.49 -22.92
CA THR A 48 -5.86 5.11 -23.32
C THR A 48 -4.74 4.27 -22.69
N PRO A 49 -3.73 3.82 -23.46
CA PRO A 49 -2.66 3.01 -22.89
C PRO A 49 -1.93 3.82 -21.83
N VAL A 50 -1.96 3.36 -20.59
CA VAL A 50 -1.22 3.91 -19.44
C VAL A 50 0.27 3.57 -19.60
N ALA A 51 0.85 3.82 -20.78
CA ALA A 51 2.23 3.43 -21.07
C ALA A 51 3.27 4.27 -20.31
N ASP A 52 2.95 5.52 -19.98
CA ASP A 52 3.87 6.45 -19.30
C ASP A 52 3.62 6.58 -17.78
N ALA A 53 2.51 6.08 -17.25
CA ALA A 53 2.22 6.15 -15.82
C ALA A 53 3.10 5.21 -14.96
N ARG A 54 3.90 4.34 -15.55
CA ARG A 54 4.68 3.30 -14.83
C ARG A 54 5.85 3.86 -14.04
N SER A 55 6.30 5.07 -14.33
CA SER A 55 7.39 5.75 -13.63
C SER A 55 6.91 6.89 -12.71
N ALA A 56 5.62 7.23 -12.73
CA ALA A 56 5.09 8.25 -11.84
C ALA A 56 4.91 7.70 -10.42
N PRO A 57 5.24 8.49 -9.39
CA PRO A 57 4.99 8.09 -8.02
C PRO A 57 3.49 7.85 -7.80
N TYR A 58 3.17 6.73 -7.13
CA TYR A 58 1.79 6.31 -6.90
C TYR A 58 0.96 6.23 -8.19
N ALA A 59 1.49 5.55 -9.20
CA ALA A 59 0.94 5.44 -10.56
C ALA A 59 -0.54 5.01 -10.65
N TRP A 60 -1.12 4.53 -9.56
CA TRP A 60 -2.55 4.19 -9.47
C TRP A 60 -3.46 5.37 -9.15
N ARG A 61 -2.92 6.51 -8.70
CA ARG A 61 -3.70 7.68 -8.31
C ARG A 61 -4.56 8.18 -9.48
N GLY A 62 -5.86 8.28 -9.23
CA GLY A 62 -6.85 8.66 -10.25
C GLY A 62 -7.27 7.52 -11.20
N HIS A 63 -6.64 6.33 -11.08
CA HIS A 63 -6.92 5.15 -11.90
C HIS A 63 -7.31 3.92 -11.06
N GLU A 64 -7.56 4.11 -9.76
CA GLU A 64 -7.75 3.03 -8.80
C GLU A 64 -8.87 2.07 -9.22
N ALA A 65 -10.03 2.61 -9.65
CA ALA A 65 -11.16 1.78 -10.04
C ALA A 65 -10.86 0.87 -11.24
N ALA A 66 -10.16 1.41 -12.25
CA ALA A 66 -9.76 0.64 -13.43
C ALA A 66 -8.71 -0.42 -13.09
N ILE A 67 -7.75 -0.09 -12.22
CA ILE A 67 -6.72 -1.01 -11.73
C ILE A 67 -7.35 -2.11 -10.87
N GLU A 68 -8.24 -1.78 -9.96
CA GLU A 68 -8.96 -2.74 -9.11
C GLU A 68 -9.77 -3.73 -9.96
N GLU A 69 -10.51 -3.22 -10.95
CA GLU A 69 -11.29 -4.09 -11.84
C GLU A 69 -10.39 -5.01 -12.65
N TYR A 70 -9.29 -4.48 -13.18
CA TYR A 70 -8.34 -5.28 -13.94
C TYR A 70 -7.66 -6.35 -13.06
N LEU A 71 -7.23 -5.98 -11.85
CA LEU A 71 -6.69 -6.93 -10.87
C LEU A 71 -7.69 -8.04 -10.53
N ARG A 72 -8.99 -7.73 -10.50
CA ARG A 72 -10.06 -8.65 -10.14
C ARG A 72 -10.39 -9.63 -11.28
N THR A 73 -10.43 -9.15 -12.51
CA THR A 73 -11.06 -9.87 -13.64
C THR A 73 -10.09 -10.35 -14.72
N ALA A 74 -8.99 -9.62 -14.99
CA ALA A 74 -8.12 -9.91 -16.13
C ALA A 74 -7.53 -11.34 -16.08
N PRO A 75 -7.41 -12.06 -17.21
CA PRO A 75 -6.82 -13.40 -17.26
C PRO A 75 -5.35 -13.38 -16.80
N VAL A 76 -5.01 -14.33 -15.92
CA VAL A 76 -3.62 -14.51 -15.46
C VAL A 76 -2.93 -15.51 -16.38
N THR A 77 -1.81 -15.12 -16.98
CA THR A 77 -1.06 -15.94 -17.93
C THR A 77 -0.21 -17.00 -17.23
N HIS A 78 0.53 -16.59 -16.21
CA HIS A 78 1.43 -17.49 -15.47
C HIS A 78 1.78 -16.91 -14.10
N PHE A 79 2.40 -17.76 -13.27
CA PHE A 79 2.93 -17.38 -11.97
C PHE A 79 4.44 -17.62 -11.88
N LYS A 80 5.15 -16.71 -11.19
CA LYS A 80 6.52 -16.93 -10.73
C LYS A 80 6.55 -16.94 -9.20
N LYS A 81 7.41 -17.77 -8.63
CA LYS A 81 7.68 -17.74 -7.17
C LYS A 81 8.36 -16.42 -6.82
N ILE A 82 7.94 -15.80 -5.72
CA ILE A 82 8.70 -14.72 -5.10
C ILE A 82 9.65 -15.41 -4.13
N PRO A 83 10.99 -15.25 -4.28
CA PRO A 83 11.96 -16.01 -3.50
C PRO A 83 11.99 -15.63 -2.03
N VAL A 84 11.29 -14.57 -1.64
CA VAL A 84 11.31 -13.98 -0.31
C VAL A 84 9.90 -13.93 0.27
N GLY A 85 9.80 -14.07 1.60
CA GLY A 85 8.55 -14.03 2.36
C GLY A 85 8.17 -15.41 2.94
N ILE A 86 7.86 -15.41 4.23
CA ILE A 86 7.48 -16.61 5.00
C ILE A 86 6.21 -17.25 4.43
N THR A 87 5.33 -16.45 3.88
CA THR A 87 4.02 -16.86 3.33
C THR A 87 4.09 -17.38 1.90
N LYS A 88 5.28 -17.48 1.31
CA LYS A 88 5.54 -17.95 -0.05
C LYS A 88 4.61 -17.29 -1.09
N PRO A 89 4.56 -15.97 -1.17
CA PRO A 89 3.72 -15.30 -2.15
C PRO A 89 4.18 -15.63 -3.56
N ARG A 90 3.26 -15.52 -4.54
CA ARG A 90 3.58 -15.71 -5.96
C ARG A 90 3.31 -14.41 -6.71
N ARG A 91 4.12 -14.13 -7.72
CA ARG A 91 3.85 -13.04 -8.66
C ARG A 91 3.05 -13.59 -9.84
N GLY A 92 1.81 -13.11 -10.02
CA GLY A 92 0.97 -13.39 -11.17
C GLY A 92 1.19 -12.34 -12.26
N TYR A 93 1.14 -12.76 -13.52
CA TYR A 93 1.34 -11.89 -14.67
C TYR A 93 0.08 -11.86 -15.53
N PHE A 94 -0.20 -10.72 -16.11
CA PHE A 94 -1.24 -10.50 -17.09
C PHE A 94 -0.65 -10.42 -18.51
N GLU A 95 -1.52 -10.43 -19.52
CA GLU A 95 -1.10 -10.14 -20.90
C GLU A 95 -0.50 -8.75 -21.02
N PRO A 96 0.54 -8.57 -21.86
CA PRO A 96 1.12 -7.26 -22.12
C PRO A 96 0.10 -6.27 -22.70
N GLY A 97 0.26 -4.98 -22.38
CA GLY A 97 -0.58 -3.91 -22.92
C GLY A 97 -1.73 -3.47 -22.01
N GLY A 98 -2.06 -4.21 -20.96
CA GLY A 98 -3.05 -3.79 -19.96
C GLY A 98 -2.50 -2.77 -18.96
N PRO A 99 -3.38 -2.16 -18.14
CA PRO A 99 -3.01 -1.13 -17.15
C PRO A 99 -2.16 -1.72 -16.00
N VAL A 100 -2.20 -3.02 -15.78
CA VAL A 100 -1.44 -3.72 -14.73
C VAL A 100 -0.63 -4.84 -15.37
N ARG A 101 0.67 -4.84 -15.17
CA ARG A 101 1.56 -5.90 -15.67
C ARG A 101 1.52 -7.17 -14.83
N SER A 102 1.45 -7.01 -13.52
CA SER A 102 1.55 -8.13 -12.59
C SER A 102 1.06 -7.74 -11.19
N PHE A 103 0.88 -8.74 -10.34
CA PHE A 103 0.44 -8.58 -8.96
C PHE A 103 1.10 -9.60 -8.05
N ALA A 104 1.23 -9.27 -6.77
CA ALA A 104 1.57 -10.27 -5.75
C ALA A 104 0.30 -10.99 -5.31
N TRP A 105 0.33 -12.32 -5.34
CA TRP A 105 -0.77 -13.18 -4.90
C TRP A 105 -0.52 -13.70 -3.49
N LYS A 106 -1.38 -13.31 -2.55
CA LYS A 106 -1.33 -13.70 -1.14
C LYS A 106 -2.59 -14.47 -0.76
N ALA A 107 -2.51 -15.79 -0.76
CA ALA A 107 -3.62 -16.70 -0.41
C ALA A 107 -3.60 -17.06 1.08
N LEU A 108 -3.58 -16.06 1.95
CA LEU A 108 -3.51 -16.20 3.41
C LEU A 108 -4.94 -16.19 3.99
N SER A 109 -5.55 -17.36 4.13
CA SER A 109 -6.83 -17.48 4.84
C SER A 109 -6.70 -16.92 6.25
N PRO A 110 -7.73 -16.22 6.77
CA PRO A 110 -7.72 -15.71 8.14
C PRO A 110 -7.41 -16.83 9.14
N GLY A 111 -6.41 -16.65 9.97
CA GLY A 111 -6.00 -17.66 10.95
C GLY A 111 -4.69 -17.35 11.64
N ILE A 112 -4.30 -18.22 12.55
CA ILE A 112 -3.01 -18.09 13.26
C ILE A 112 -1.93 -18.81 12.46
N LEU A 113 -0.93 -18.05 12.04
CA LEU A 113 0.27 -18.56 11.37
C LEU A 113 1.50 -18.13 12.19
N HIS A 114 2.34 -19.09 12.59
CA HIS A 114 3.52 -18.84 13.43
C HIS A 114 3.20 -18.00 14.70
N GLY A 115 2.07 -18.32 15.35
CA GLY A 115 1.64 -17.64 16.58
C GLY A 115 1.08 -16.24 16.42
N LYS A 116 0.90 -15.76 15.17
CA LYS A 116 0.32 -14.45 14.86
C LYS A 116 -0.91 -14.61 13.97
N MET A 117 -1.92 -13.76 14.20
CA MET A 117 -3.07 -13.67 13.30
C MET A 117 -2.59 -13.09 11.96
N GLU A 118 -2.90 -13.78 10.88
CA GLU A 118 -2.65 -13.34 9.52
C GLU A 118 -3.91 -13.46 8.66
N SER A 119 -4.09 -12.54 7.72
CA SER A 119 -5.26 -12.54 6.85
C SER A 119 -5.01 -11.76 5.56
N TYR A 120 -5.37 -12.36 4.42
CA TYR A 120 -5.43 -11.60 3.16
C TYR A 120 -6.45 -10.47 3.21
N ARG A 121 -7.49 -10.58 4.08
CA ARG A 121 -8.49 -9.53 4.26
C ARG A 121 -7.90 -8.27 4.88
N SER A 122 -6.90 -8.41 5.73
CA SER A 122 -6.18 -7.27 6.32
C SER A 122 -5.41 -6.47 5.26
N GLU A 123 -4.89 -7.11 4.21
CA GLU A 123 -4.27 -6.42 3.06
C GLU A 123 -5.28 -5.51 2.35
N ILE A 124 -6.48 -6.05 2.08
CA ILE A 124 -7.56 -5.32 1.38
C ILE A 124 -8.07 -4.18 2.27
N ALA A 125 -8.31 -4.46 3.55
CA ALA A 125 -8.78 -3.46 4.51
C ALA A 125 -7.78 -2.30 4.68
N ALA A 126 -6.47 -2.59 4.71
CA ALA A 126 -5.43 -1.56 4.79
C ALA A 126 -5.42 -0.67 3.55
N TYR A 127 -5.51 -1.24 2.35
CA TYR A 127 -5.63 -0.47 1.12
C TYR A 127 -6.87 0.43 1.11
N LEU A 128 -8.04 -0.14 1.40
CA LEU A 128 -9.30 0.62 1.36
C LEU A 128 -9.31 1.78 2.38
N LEU A 129 -8.78 1.56 3.59
CA LEU A 129 -8.66 2.62 4.59
C LEU A 129 -7.61 3.66 4.21
N SER A 130 -6.46 3.25 3.64
CA SER A 130 -5.45 4.16 3.12
C SER A 130 -6.03 5.07 2.03
N ARG A 131 -6.78 4.50 1.08
CA ARG A 131 -7.49 5.22 0.03
C ARG A 131 -8.53 6.18 0.61
N HIS A 132 -9.37 5.73 1.55
CA HIS A 132 -10.36 6.56 2.22
C HIS A 132 -9.72 7.77 2.94
N LEU A 133 -8.54 7.57 3.51
CA LEU A 133 -7.75 8.63 4.16
C LEU A 133 -6.94 9.48 3.16
N GLY A 134 -6.99 9.22 1.86
CA GLY A 134 -6.19 9.93 0.85
C GLY A 134 -4.68 9.81 1.11
N MET A 135 -4.23 8.63 1.52
CA MET A 135 -2.83 8.42 1.91
C MET A 135 -1.94 8.02 0.74
N ASP A 136 -2.47 7.31 -0.23
CA ASP A 136 -1.84 6.84 -1.47
C ASP A 136 -0.57 5.98 -1.32
N MET A 137 -0.16 5.65 -0.11
CA MET A 137 1.09 4.91 0.15
C MET A 137 0.92 3.38 0.08
N VAL A 138 -0.31 2.88 0.13
CA VAL A 138 -0.63 1.46 0.02
C VAL A 138 -1.09 1.17 -1.41
N PRO A 139 -0.44 0.25 -2.14
CA PRO A 139 -0.84 -0.08 -3.51
C PRO A 139 -2.25 -0.69 -3.54
N PRO A 140 -2.96 -0.61 -4.68
CA PRO A 140 -4.27 -1.24 -4.86
C PRO A 140 -4.26 -2.73 -4.54
N VAL A 141 -5.27 -3.17 -3.78
CA VAL A 141 -5.46 -4.56 -3.38
C VAL A 141 -6.92 -4.96 -3.56
N VAL A 142 -7.16 -6.09 -4.21
CA VAL A 142 -8.51 -6.64 -4.36
C VAL A 142 -8.57 -8.10 -3.92
N GLU A 143 -9.76 -8.56 -3.53
CA GLU A 143 -10.00 -10.00 -3.43
C GLU A 143 -10.02 -10.61 -4.84
N ARG A 144 -9.34 -11.72 -4.99
CA ARG A 144 -9.39 -12.54 -6.18
C ARG A 144 -9.52 -14.02 -5.81
N ARG A 145 -10.09 -14.82 -6.70
CA ARG A 145 -10.12 -16.28 -6.59
C ARG A 145 -9.25 -16.87 -7.69
N ILE A 146 -8.28 -17.71 -7.32
CA ILE A 146 -7.37 -18.37 -8.27
C ILE A 146 -7.29 -19.85 -7.90
N GLY A 147 -7.63 -20.74 -8.85
CA GLY A 147 -7.65 -22.18 -8.60
C GLY A 147 -8.60 -22.57 -7.45
N GLY A 148 -9.73 -21.86 -7.30
CA GLY A 148 -10.68 -22.10 -6.20
C GLY A 148 -10.32 -21.41 -4.88
N VAL A 149 -9.10 -20.91 -4.69
CA VAL A 149 -8.62 -20.29 -3.46
C VAL A 149 -8.83 -18.77 -3.50
N ARG A 150 -9.38 -18.20 -2.43
CA ARG A 150 -9.48 -16.75 -2.26
C ARG A 150 -8.18 -16.18 -1.68
N GLY A 151 -7.84 -14.96 -2.06
CA GLY A 151 -6.67 -14.24 -1.54
C GLY A 151 -6.64 -12.80 -2.01
N ALA A 152 -5.61 -12.07 -1.58
CA ALA A 152 -5.34 -10.72 -2.02
C ALA A 152 -4.49 -10.71 -3.30
N ALA A 153 -4.95 -9.98 -4.31
CA ALA A 153 -4.15 -9.58 -5.46
C ALA A 153 -3.68 -8.14 -5.21
N VAL A 154 -2.40 -8.00 -4.88
CA VAL A 154 -1.76 -6.72 -4.56
C VAL A 154 -1.06 -6.20 -5.82
N TYR A 155 -1.37 -4.99 -6.25
CA TYR A 155 -0.70 -4.33 -7.37
C TYR A 155 0.83 -4.40 -7.20
N TRP A 156 1.52 -4.88 -8.24
CA TRP A 156 2.97 -4.96 -8.23
C TRP A 156 3.58 -3.65 -8.73
N ILE A 157 4.32 -2.98 -7.86
CA ILE A 157 5.01 -1.73 -8.19
C ILE A 157 6.35 -2.09 -8.83
N ASP A 158 6.55 -1.66 -10.07
CA ASP A 158 7.86 -1.77 -10.73
C ASP A 158 8.72 -0.53 -10.39
N GLY A 159 10.05 -0.65 -10.49
CA GLY A 159 10.98 0.45 -10.23
C GLY A 159 11.18 0.81 -8.77
N VAL A 160 10.76 -0.06 -7.84
CA VAL A 160 10.97 0.14 -6.40
C VAL A 160 11.93 -0.89 -5.82
N ARG A 161 12.54 -0.54 -4.71
CA ARG A 161 13.43 -1.41 -3.95
C ARG A 161 13.10 -1.39 -2.46
N PRO A 162 13.45 -2.46 -1.71
CA PRO A 162 13.27 -2.50 -0.27
C PRO A 162 14.11 -1.43 0.42
N TRP A 163 13.59 -0.91 1.54
CA TRP A 163 14.34 0.00 2.37
C TRP A 163 15.66 -0.64 2.85
N ASN A 164 16.77 0.05 2.60
CA ASN A 164 18.09 -0.31 3.09
C ASN A 164 18.69 0.88 3.87
N PRO A 165 18.93 0.77 5.18
CA PRO A 165 19.51 1.85 5.97
C PRO A 165 20.94 2.21 5.57
N GLU A 166 21.67 1.30 4.91
CA GLU A 166 23.03 1.53 4.41
C GLU A 166 23.03 2.34 3.10
N GLN A 167 21.89 2.35 2.40
CA GLN A 167 21.69 3.05 1.14
C GLN A 167 20.36 3.78 1.12
N PRO A 168 20.16 4.76 2.02
CA PRO A 168 18.91 5.50 2.07
C PRO A 168 18.73 6.32 0.77
N PRO A 169 17.48 6.52 0.31
CA PRO A 169 17.23 7.35 -0.85
C PRO A 169 17.67 8.80 -0.58
N THR A 170 18.24 9.43 -1.61
CA THR A 170 18.57 10.85 -1.56
C THR A 170 17.29 11.67 -1.72
N MET A 171 16.83 12.27 -0.64
CA MET A 171 15.63 13.12 -0.67
C MET A 171 15.70 14.23 0.39
N PRO A 172 14.92 15.32 0.24
CA PRO A 172 14.80 16.34 1.28
C PRO A 172 14.30 15.74 2.59
N GLY A 173 14.94 16.08 3.71
CA GLY A 173 14.59 15.57 5.04
C GLY A 173 13.13 15.81 5.41
N ALA A 174 12.54 16.94 5.00
CA ALA A 174 11.13 17.26 5.23
C ALA A 174 10.18 16.28 4.50
N LYS A 175 10.51 15.85 3.26
CA LYS A 175 9.74 14.85 2.51
C LYS A 175 9.79 13.50 3.22
N TRP A 176 10.98 13.07 3.64
CA TRP A 176 11.18 11.83 4.40
C TRP A 176 10.42 11.84 5.72
N SER A 177 10.58 12.89 6.53
CA SER A 177 9.91 13.04 7.83
C SER A 177 8.40 12.97 7.70
N ARG A 178 7.83 13.56 6.65
CA ARG A 178 6.39 13.51 6.39
C ARG A 178 5.91 12.12 6.04
N GLN A 179 6.59 11.42 5.14
CA GLN A 179 6.23 10.07 4.73
C GLN A 179 6.34 9.09 5.89
N THR A 180 7.42 9.17 6.68
CA THR A 180 7.61 8.30 7.85
C THR A 180 6.61 8.61 8.96
N SER A 181 6.27 9.88 9.18
CA SER A 181 5.19 10.26 10.09
C SER A 181 3.87 9.62 9.67
N ARG A 182 3.46 9.80 8.41
CA ARG A 182 2.23 9.22 7.86
C ARG A 182 2.19 7.71 7.97
N MET A 183 3.29 7.03 7.67
CA MET A 183 3.44 5.57 7.84
C MET A 183 3.19 5.16 9.30
N LEU A 184 3.87 5.79 10.26
CA LEU A 184 3.75 5.46 11.67
C LEU A 184 2.34 5.74 12.22
N MET A 185 1.73 6.86 11.82
CA MET A 185 0.34 7.18 12.16
C MET A 185 -0.62 6.10 11.62
N PHE A 186 -0.42 5.69 10.37
CA PHE A 186 -1.27 4.67 9.77
C PHE A 186 -1.08 3.30 10.42
N ASP A 187 0.15 2.85 10.62
CA ASP A 187 0.44 1.59 11.29
C ASP A 187 -0.13 1.55 12.72
N GLN A 188 -0.10 2.67 13.45
CA GLN A 188 -0.78 2.77 14.73
C GLN A 188 -2.29 2.66 14.61
N LEU A 189 -2.90 3.37 13.66
CA LEU A 189 -4.35 3.33 13.44
C LEU A 189 -4.85 1.93 13.12
N ILE A 190 -4.18 1.24 12.19
CA ILE A 190 -4.57 -0.13 11.79
C ILE A 190 -4.03 -1.21 12.73
N GLY A 191 -3.16 -0.86 13.70
CA GLY A 191 -2.53 -1.84 14.58
C GLY A 191 -1.65 -2.83 13.82
N ASN A 192 -0.80 -2.34 12.92
CA ASN A 192 0.12 -3.18 12.15
C ASN A 192 1.36 -3.53 12.98
N ILE A 193 1.41 -4.74 13.51
CA ILE A 193 2.50 -5.20 14.40
C ILE A 193 3.74 -5.72 13.68
N ASP A 194 3.76 -5.68 12.36
CA ASP A 194 4.83 -6.30 11.55
C ASP A 194 5.52 -5.32 10.58
N ARG A 195 5.50 -4.02 10.86
CA ARG A 195 6.25 -3.06 10.04
C ARG A 195 7.74 -3.23 10.25
N ASN A 196 8.37 -3.93 9.34
CA ASN A 196 9.83 -4.11 9.25
C ASN A 196 10.36 -3.47 7.95
N GLN A 197 11.67 -3.43 7.79
CA GLN A 197 12.33 -2.80 6.65
C GLN A 197 11.95 -3.45 5.30
N GLY A 198 11.74 -4.76 5.26
CA GLY A 198 11.31 -5.48 4.06
C GLY A 198 9.90 -5.12 3.59
N ASN A 199 9.09 -4.52 4.47
CA ASN A 199 7.71 -4.07 4.20
C ASN A 199 7.63 -2.58 3.82
N LEU A 200 8.79 -1.95 3.59
CA LEU A 200 8.95 -0.59 3.10
C LEU A 200 9.66 -0.63 1.75
N LEU A 201 8.98 -0.15 0.72
CA LEU A 201 9.60 0.01 -0.59
C LEU A 201 9.76 1.51 -0.88
N TYR A 202 10.73 1.84 -1.71
CA TYR A 202 10.91 3.21 -2.18
C TYR A 202 11.38 3.23 -3.64
N ASP A 203 11.04 4.28 -4.36
CA ASP A 203 11.51 4.56 -5.72
C ASP A 203 12.76 5.46 -5.72
N ASP A 204 13.29 5.76 -6.90
CA ASP A 204 14.47 6.61 -7.06
C ASP A 204 14.23 8.07 -6.62
N GLU A 205 12.99 8.52 -6.60
CA GLU A 205 12.57 9.85 -6.14
C GLU A 205 12.30 9.88 -4.63
N GLY A 206 12.42 8.73 -3.97
CA GLY A 206 12.25 8.58 -2.53
C GLY A 206 10.81 8.59 -2.05
N HIS A 207 9.83 8.18 -2.88
CA HIS A 207 8.48 7.93 -2.40
C HIS A 207 8.42 6.58 -1.69
N LEU A 208 7.74 6.56 -0.54
CA LEU A 208 7.53 5.35 0.25
C LEU A 208 6.26 4.63 -0.16
N TYR A 209 6.37 3.32 -0.27
CA TYR A 209 5.27 2.40 -0.52
C TYR A 209 5.20 1.38 0.62
N LEU A 210 4.01 1.18 1.16
CA LEU A 210 3.74 0.31 2.29
C LEU A 210 3.11 -0.99 1.80
N ILE A 211 3.76 -2.10 2.07
CA ILE A 211 3.26 -3.42 1.71
C ILE A 211 3.20 -4.33 2.95
N ASP A 212 2.58 -5.49 2.78
CA ASP A 212 2.49 -6.55 3.78
C ASP A 212 1.77 -6.14 5.07
N HIS A 213 0.45 -5.98 4.96
CA HIS A 213 -0.45 -5.66 6.06
C HIS A 213 -1.21 -6.89 6.58
N SER A 214 -0.76 -8.11 6.26
CA SER A 214 -1.46 -9.35 6.65
C SER A 214 -1.66 -9.50 8.16
N ARG A 215 -0.80 -8.86 8.97
CA ARG A 215 -0.80 -8.86 10.44
C ARG A 215 -1.37 -7.58 11.06
N ALA A 216 -2.02 -6.75 10.26
CA ALA A 216 -2.71 -5.56 10.75
C ALA A 216 -4.09 -5.89 11.36
N PHE A 217 -4.72 -4.89 11.95
CA PHE A 217 -6.05 -4.94 12.58
C PHE A 217 -6.13 -5.87 13.78
N VAL A 218 -5.05 -5.90 14.58
CA VAL A 218 -5.05 -6.59 15.87
C VAL A 218 -6.07 -5.96 16.83
N LEU A 219 -6.59 -6.75 17.77
CA LEU A 219 -7.62 -6.30 18.70
C LEU A 219 -7.08 -5.40 19.82
N GLN A 220 -5.78 -5.48 20.13
CA GLN A 220 -5.16 -4.68 21.18
C GLN A 220 -5.24 -3.18 20.84
N PRO A 221 -5.75 -2.35 21.76
CA PRO A 221 -5.82 -0.90 21.57
C PRO A 221 -4.42 -0.24 21.53
N ASN A 222 -3.45 -0.82 22.19
CA ASN A 222 -2.05 -0.40 22.15
C ASN A 222 -1.16 -1.64 22.07
N PRO A 223 -0.75 -2.08 20.88
CA PRO A 223 0.05 -3.27 20.72
C PRO A 223 1.51 -3.12 21.24
N GLY A 224 1.92 -1.92 21.68
CA GLY A 224 3.24 -1.66 22.28
C GLY A 224 4.44 -1.77 21.34
N THR A 225 4.24 -2.37 20.16
CA THR A 225 5.30 -2.59 19.17
C THR A 225 5.45 -1.42 18.18
N ILE A 226 4.44 -0.58 18.10
CA ILE A 226 4.39 0.55 17.17
C ILE A 226 4.67 1.84 17.94
N LYS A 227 5.80 2.48 17.63
CA LYS A 227 6.15 3.77 18.21
C LYS A 227 5.39 4.90 17.53
N PRO A 228 4.90 5.91 18.27
CA PRO A 228 4.34 7.11 17.66
C PRO A 228 5.42 7.88 16.88
N PRO A 229 5.05 8.66 15.85
CA PRO A 229 5.97 9.56 15.19
C PRO A 229 6.43 10.66 16.18
N GLN A 230 7.59 11.24 15.94
CA GLN A 230 8.07 12.39 16.70
C GLN A 230 7.22 13.64 16.45
N GLN A 231 6.81 13.81 15.20
CA GLN A 231 5.88 14.85 14.76
C GLN A 231 4.80 14.23 13.88
N PHE A 232 3.59 14.78 13.97
CA PHE A 232 2.42 14.27 13.24
C PHE A 232 2.20 15.06 11.95
N ASP A 233 1.73 14.38 10.88
CA ASP A 233 1.18 15.06 9.72
C ASP A 233 -0.25 15.54 10.04
N ARG A 234 -0.42 16.86 10.13
CA ARG A 234 -1.68 17.48 10.55
C ARG A 234 -2.85 17.10 9.64
N ALA A 235 -2.65 17.20 8.33
CA ALA A 235 -3.72 16.93 7.37
C ALA A 235 -4.19 15.47 7.42
N LEU A 236 -3.28 14.53 7.64
CA LEU A 236 -3.65 13.14 7.84
C LEU A 236 -4.36 12.94 9.18
N TRP A 237 -3.87 13.59 10.25
CA TRP A 237 -4.50 13.50 11.56
C TRP A 237 -5.94 14.02 11.54
N GLU A 238 -6.21 15.16 10.91
CA GLU A 238 -7.55 15.72 10.78
C GLU A 238 -8.53 14.73 10.12
N ARG A 239 -8.08 14.04 9.06
CA ARG A 239 -8.90 12.98 8.42
C ARG A 239 -9.07 11.75 9.32
N MET A 240 -8.04 11.33 10.03
CA MET A 240 -8.13 10.20 10.97
C MET A 240 -9.05 10.52 12.15
N ALA A 241 -8.95 11.73 12.71
CA ALA A 241 -9.78 12.17 13.84
C ALA A 241 -11.27 12.25 13.48
N ALA A 242 -11.58 12.57 12.23
CA ALA A 242 -12.95 12.66 11.72
C ALA A 242 -13.62 11.29 11.45
N LEU A 243 -12.86 10.19 11.41
CA LEU A 243 -13.42 8.86 11.13
C LEU A 243 -14.56 8.51 12.10
N THR A 244 -15.69 8.12 11.55
CA THR A 244 -16.85 7.64 12.32
C THR A 244 -16.95 6.11 12.25
N ARG A 245 -17.80 5.54 13.10
CA ARG A 245 -18.10 4.11 13.06
C ARG A 245 -18.80 3.74 11.77
N GLU A 246 -19.72 4.56 11.32
CA GLU A 246 -20.53 4.36 10.11
C GLU A 246 -19.63 4.34 8.86
N GLU A 247 -18.68 5.29 8.74
CA GLU A 247 -17.73 5.32 7.65
C GLU A 247 -16.82 4.09 7.63
N LEU A 248 -16.30 3.69 8.80
CA LEU A 248 -15.47 2.50 8.91
C LEU A 248 -16.25 1.21 8.61
N ASP A 249 -17.51 1.11 9.05
CA ASP A 249 -18.36 -0.03 8.71
C ASP A 249 -18.62 -0.08 7.19
N ALA A 250 -18.89 1.04 6.54
CA ALA A 250 -19.10 1.11 5.10
C ALA A 250 -17.88 0.65 4.31
N VAL A 251 -16.68 1.03 4.73
CA VAL A 251 -15.42 0.74 4.03
C VAL A 251 -14.88 -0.65 4.38
N LEU A 252 -14.95 -1.08 5.64
CA LEU A 252 -14.18 -2.21 6.16
C LEU A 252 -15.02 -3.44 6.52
N ARG A 253 -16.34 -3.32 6.71
CA ARG A 253 -17.19 -4.42 7.18
C ARG A 253 -17.15 -5.69 6.33
N PRO A 254 -16.97 -5.63 5.00
CA PRO A 254 -16.80 -6.85 4.20
C PRO A 254 -15.51 -7.64 4.54
N TRP A 255 -14.52 -6.99 5.15
CA TRP A 255 -13.18 -7.52 5.37
C TRP A 255 -12.85 -7.78 6.84
N LEU A 256 -13.39 -6.98 7.75
CA LEU A 256 -13.12 -6.98 9.18
C LEU A 256 -14.39 -7.23 9.98
N ASP A 257 -14.26 -7.85 11.13
CA ASP A 257 -15.34 -7.97 12.09
C ASP A 257 -15.53 -6.67 12.91
N GLY A 258 -16.67 -6.61 13.65
CA GLY A 258 -17.01 -5.45 14.46
C GLY A 258 -16.00 -5.14 15.57
N SER A 259 -15.33 -6.16 16.10
CA SER A 259 -14.31 -5.99 17.16
C SER A 259 -13.05 -5.36 16.60
N GLN A 260 -12.63 -5.76 15.40
CA GLN A 260 -11.49 -5.18 14.70
C GLN A 260 -11.75 -3.69 14.36
N ILE A 261 -12.94 -3.37 13.86
CA ILE A 261 -13.35 -1.97 13.57
C ILE A 261 -13.40 -1.14 14.86
N THR A 262 -13.92 -1.70 15.94
CA THR A 262 -13.91 -1.04 17.26
C THR A 262 -12.48 -0.79 17.74
N ALA A 263 -11.55 -1.71 17.49
CA ALA A 263 -10.15 -1.54 17.85
C ALA A 263 -9.46 -0.41 17.05
N VAL A 264 -9.84 -0.20 15.78
CA VAL A 264 -9.38 0.96 14.99
C VAL A 264 -9.80 2.27 15.65
N LEU A 265 -11.09 2.41 16.03
CA LEU A 265 -11.58 3.60 16.73
C LEU A 265 -10.90 3.83 18.08
N LYS A 266 -10.69 2.78 18.87
CA LYS A 266 -9.97 2.89 20.14
C LYS A 266 -8.53 3.38 19.95
N ARG A 267 -7.85 2.95 18.88
CA ARG A 267 -6.49 3.42 18.56
C ARG A 267 -6.49 4.87 18.07
N ARG A 268 -7.48 5.27 17.27
CA ARG A 268 -7.70 6.70 16.92
C ARG A 268 -7.85 7.56 18.18
N ASP A 269 -8.71 7.15 19.11
CA ASP A 269 -8.97 7.90 20.35
C ASP A 269 -7.74 7.95 21.27
N ALA A 270 -6.96 6.87 21.31
CA ALA A 270 -5.68 6.85 22.02
C ALA A 270 -4.65 7.81 21.40
N MET A 271 -4.59 7.87 20.07
CA MET A 271 -3.73 8.80 19.33
C MET A 271 -4.16 10.25 19.58
N GLN A 272 -5.48 10.53 19.59
CA GLN A 272 -6.00 11.84 19.93
C GLN A 272 -5.52 12.32 21.31
N LYS A 273 -5.71 11.50 22.34
CA LYS A 273 -5.24 11.81 23.70
C LYS A 273 -3.73 12.03 23.77
N TYR A 274 -2.97 11.26 23.01
CA TYR A 274 -1.52 11.43 22.94
C TYR A 274 -1.15 12.78 22.29
N ILE A 275 -1.75 13.12 21.16
CA ILE A 275 -1.50 14.38 20.43
C ILE A 275 -1.91 15.58 21.28
N GLU A 276 -3.10 15.56 21.89
CA GLU A 276 -3.58 16.65 22.77
C GLU A 276 -2.64 16.90 23.96
N ARG A 277 -2.13 15.81 24.58
CA ARG A 277 -1.13 15.94 25.63
C ARG A 277 0.16 16.54 25.11
N HIS A 278 0.65 16.08 23.95
CA HIS A 278 1.87 16.56 23.33
C HIS A 278 1.79 18.05 22.98
N VAL A 279 0.63 18.50 22.46
CA VAL A 279 0.38 19.93 22.19
C VAL A 279 0.40 20.75 23.48
N ARG A 280 -0.24 20.28 24.57
CA ARG A 280 -0.21 20.98 25.86
C ARG A 280 1.19 21.09 26.46
N GLU A 281 2.00 20.05 26.35
CA GLU A 281 3.33 19.97 26.97
C GLU A 281 4.42 20.67 26.15
N ARG A 282 4.34 20.62 24.81
CA ARG A 282 5.43 21.03 23.91
C ARG A 282 5.04 22.08 22.89
N GLY A 283 3.76 22.37 22.78
CA GLY A 283 3.22 23.30 21.79
C GLY A 283 2.93 22.65 20.43
N ASP A 284 2.13 23.34 19.67
CA ASP A 284 1.62 22.89 18.36
C ASP A 284 2.74 22.72 17.32
N ALA A 285 3.66 23.69 17.23
CA ALA A 285 4.76 23.69 16.26
C ALA A 285 5.76 22.54 16.45
N VAL A 286 5.88 22.00 17.66
CA VAL A 286 6.74 20.84 17.96
C VAL A 286 6.00 19.55 17.69
N THR A 287 4.68 19.53 17.89
CA THR A 287 3.85 18.33 17.74
C THR A 287 3.56 18.01 16.28
N PHE A 288 3.39 19.03 15.44
CA PHE A 288 3.04 18.81 14.03
C PHE A 288 4.16 19.24 13.08
N LEU A 289 4.27 18.50 11.99
CA LEU A 289 5.16 18.88 10.88
C LEU A 289 4.71 20.22 10.26
N PRO A 290 5.64 21.07 9.84
CA PRO A 290 5.32 22.28 9.08
C PRO A 290 4.40 21.95 7.90
N ARG A 291 3.47 22.86 7.57
CA ARG A 291 2.66 22.68 6.34
C ARG A 291 3.58 22.64 5.12
N PRO A 292 3.29 21.80 4.11
CA PRO A 292 4.00 21.90 2.84
C PRO A 292 3.87 23.32 2.30
N ALA A 293 4.92 23.85 1.68
CA ALA A 293 4.79 25.04 0.87
C ALA A 293 3.73 24.78 -0.23
N ALA A 294 2.94 25.80 -0.58
CA ALA A 294 1.81 25.67 -1.50
C ALA A 294 2.17 25.08 -2.88
N ASP A 295 3.45 25.19 -3.28
CA ASP A 295 3.97 24.73 -4.56
C ASP A 295 4.26 23.21 -4.62
N THR A 296 4.04 22.47 -3.52
CA THR A 296 4.32 21.02 -3.47
C THR A 296 3.04 20.16 -3.61
N ILE A 297 1.89 20.79 -3.82
CA ILE A 297 0.64 20.12 -4.17
C ILE A 297 0.45 20.34 -5.69
N ALA A 298 1.24 19.63 -6.49
CA ALA A 298 0.83 19.36 -7.87
C ALA A 298 -0.37 18.38 -7.82
N PRO A 299 -1.40 18.63 -8.64
CA PRO A 299 -2.65 17.87 -8.65
C PRO A 299 -2.46 16.41 -9.00
#